data_a546d4848513c43a7453f30a88c9a51c
#
_entry.id   a546d4848513c43a7453f30a88c9a51c
#
_cell.length_a   1.000
_cell.length_b   1.000
_cell.length_c   1.000
_cell.angle_alpha   90.00
_cell.angle_beta   90.00
_cell.angle_gamma   90.00
#
_symmetry.space_group_name_H-M   'P 1'
#
loop_
_entity.id
_entity.type
_entity.pdbx_description
1 polymer ?
#
loop_
_entity_poly.entity_id
_entity_poly.type
_entity_poly.pdbx_seq_one_letter_code
_entity_poly.pdbx_strand_id
1 'polypeptide(L)'
;MQVNYYDRPEWSYSQMKVILDSGIDYAVANKKGKLPKPKSPAIDLGQLAHMMILGGSDQFALSEWPDYRSKAAREWRDSQEEQGKIVISQAQWKDIEQIVTNIEAHPHFKEYLGKGDKAFDELELYATADGVKLRGKADYLRKLDSGGLIITDLKTTAQFDSWSSKAYYSHYDIQAAVYSLLGTAALNAKPELTNYYFCVAETIPPYRVQFMHTSLEFIESGERKLRKCIDEIKQFGDREPSFLLQEVIELGDYSL
;
A
#
# COMPACT_ATOMS: atom_id res chain seq x y z
N MET A 1 7.36 -4.92 25.28
CA MET A 1 7.09 -5.55 23.97
C MET A 1 6.59 -4.47 23.02
N GLN A 2 7.22 -4.31 21.87
CA GLN A 2 6.75 -3.38 20.85
C GLN A 2 5.50 -3.99 20.20
N VAL A 3 4.38 -3.26 20.19
CA VAL A 3 3.14 -3.72 19.56
C VAL A 3 3.37 -3.80 18.06
N ASN A 4 3.01 -4.93 17.44
CA ASN A 4 3.12 -5.09 16.00
C ASN A 4 2.29 -4.01 15.29
N TYR A 5 2.82 -3.42 14.23
CA TYR A 5 2.14 -2.37 13.45
C TYR A 5 0.70 -2.78 13.04
N TYR A 6 0.50 -4.03 12.64
CA TYR A 6 -0.81 -4.51 12.18
C TYR A 6 -1.85 -4.68 13.30
N ASP A 7 -1.40 -4.84 14.55
CA ASP A 7 -2.27 -5.04 15.72
C ASP A 7 -2.64 -3.72 16.42
N ARG A 8 -2.16 -2.60 15.89
CA ARG A 8 -2.42 -1.28 16.48
C ARG A 8 -3.85 -0.80 16.25
N PRO A 9 -4.43 -0.04 17.20
CA PRO A 9 -5.83 0.35 17.17
C PRO A 9 -6.14 1.51 16.19
N GLU A 10 -5.14 2.26 15.74
CA GLU A 10 -5.32 3.38 14.83
C GLU A 10 -5.88 2.90 13.47
N TRP A 11 -6.60 3.77 12.76
CA TRP A 11 -7.14 3.49 11.45
C TRP A 11 -6.09 3.69 10.36
N SER A 12 -6.02 2.76 9.42
CA SER A 12 -5.11 2.81 8.28
C SER A 12 -5.84 3.14 6.97
N TYR A 13 -5.08 3.58 5.96
CA TYR A 13 -5.60 3.72 4.59
C TYR A 13 -6.34 2.47 4.11
N SER A 14 -5.77 1.27 4.31
CA SER A 14 -6.40 0.02 3.87
C SER A 14 -7.78 -0.21 4.48
N GLN A 15 -7.96 0.18 5.75
CA GLN A 15 -9.26 0.11 6.42
C GLN A 15 -10.22 1.17 5.92
N MET A 16 -9.74 2.39 5.59
CA MET A 16 -10.55 3.43 4.97
C MET A 16 -11.01 3.04 3.56
N LYS A 17 -10.13 2.39 2.79
CA LYS A 17 -10.52 1.79 1.52
C LYS A 17 -11.66 0.80 1.68
N VAL A 18 -11.64 -0.04 2.71
CA VAL A 18 -12.75 -0.97 3.01
C VAL A 18 -14.03 -0.21 3.35
N ILE A 19 -13.96 0.92 4.06
CA ILE A 19 -15.14 1.77 4.32
C ILE A 19 -15.76 2.25 2.99
N LEU A 20 -14.93 2.70 2.06
CA LEU A 20 -15.39 3.21 0.76
C LEU A 20 -15.96 2.12 -0.14
N ASP A 21 -15.35 0.93 -0.13
CA ASP A 21 -15.74 -0.20 -0.99
C ASP A 21 -16.96 -0.98 -0.43
N SER A 22 -17.07 -1.10 0.91
CA SER A 22 -17.96 -2.08 1.57
C SER A 22 -18.71 -1.53 2.79
N GLY A 23 -18.48 -0.27 3.15
CA GLY A 23 -19.12 0.39 4.29
C GLY A 23 -18.43 0.17 5.63
N ILE A 24 -18.81 1.00 6.60
CA ILE A 24 -18.17 1.07 7.92
C ILE A 24 -18.34 -0.22 8.74
N ASP A 25 -19.49 -0.87 8.67
CA ASP A 25 -19.70 -2.12 9.41
C ASP A 25 -18.78 -3.24 8.99
N TYR A 26 -18.51 -3.34 7.67
CA TYR A 26 -17.55 -4.32 7.15
C TYR A 26 -16.12 -3.99 7.63
N ALA A 27 -15.74 -2.72 7.58
CA ALA A 27 -14.43 -2.27 8.07
C ALA A 27 -14.25 -2.52 9.58
N VAL A 28 -15.27 -2.24 10.40
CA VAL A 28 -15.26 -2.51 11.85
C VAL A 28 -15.19 -4.02 12.13
N ALA A 29 -15.98 -4.83 11.41
CA ALA A 29 -15.93 -6.29 11.55
C ALA A 29 -14.57 -6.86 11.18
N ASN A 30 -13.96 -6.38 10.09
CA ASN A 30 -12.62 -6.76 9.67
C ASN A 30 -11.58 -6.37 10.74
N LYS A 31 -11.63 -5.13 11.22
CA LYS A 31 -10.74 -4.61 12.27
C LYS A 31 -10.86 -5.40 13.59
N LYS A 32 -12.06 -5.81 13.97
CA LYS A 32 -12.34 -6.65 15.15
C LYS A 32 -12.06 -8.15 14.93
N GLY A 33 -11.57 -8.56 13.75
CA GLY A 33 -11.29 -9.95 13.43
C GLY A 33 -12.52 -10.85 13.33
N LYS A 34 -13.71 -10.28 13.09
CA LYS A 34 -14.98 -11.02 12.99
C LYS A 34 -15.23 -11.61 11.60
N LEU A 35 -14.44 -11.21 10.61
CA LEU A 35 -14.51 -11.76 9.26
C LEU A 35 -13.45 -12.85 9.07
N PRO A 36 -13.73 -13.88 8.26
CA PRO A 36 -12.72 -14.87 7.91
C PRO A 36 -11.55 -14.19 7.22
N LYS A 37 -10.34 -14.46 7.69
CA LYS A 37 -9.14 -13.98 6.98
C LYS A 37 -9.10 -14.65 5.61
N PRO A 38 -8.95 -13.89 4.51
CA PRO A 38 -8.68 -14.49 3.22
C PRO A 38 -7.42 -15.35 3.34
N LYS A 39 -7.39 -16.48 2.63
CA LYS A 39 -6.13 -17.23 2.49
C LYS A 39 -5.10 -16.25 1.93
N SER A 40 -3.92 -16.18 2.54
CA SER A 40 -2.84 -15.37 1.99
C SER A 40 -2.67 -15.71 0.53
N PRO A 41 -2.82 -14.76 -0.40
CA PRO A 41 -2.48 -15.03 -1.79
C PRO A 41 -1.00 -15.41 -1.84
N ALA A 42 -0.64 -16.24 -2.82
CA ALA A 42 0.77 -16.43 -3.12
C ALA A 42 1.40 -15.03 -3.33
N ILE A 43 2.59 -14.82 -2.75
CA ILE A 43 3.32 -13.56 -2.90
C ILE A 43 3.52 -13.31 -4.39
N ASP A 44 3.04 -12.18 -4.86
CA ASP A 44 3.14 -11.81 -6.26
C ASP A 44 4.46 -11.07 -6.57
N LEU A 45 4.77 -10.91 -7.86
CA LEU A 45 5.98 -10.20 -8.30
C LEU A 45 6.04 -8.76 -7.76
N GLY A 46 4.89 -8.14 -7.53
CA GLY A 46 4.80 -6.80 -6.98
C GLY A 46 5.32 -6.72 -5.56
N GLN A 47 4.87 -7.63 -4.71
CA GLN A 47 5.33 -7.70 -3.32
C GLN A 47 6.82 -8.00 -3.25
N LEU A 48 7.33 -8.88 -4.12
CA LEU A 48 8.74 -9.23 -4.17
C LEU A 48 9.60 -8.04 -4.64
N ALA A 49 9.17 -7.31 -5.68
CA ALA A 49 9.86 -6.12 -6.16
C ALA A 49 9.88 -5.01 -5.09
N HIS A 50 8.76 -4.82 -4.37
CA HIS A 50 8.66 -3.90 -3.25
C HIS A 50 9.69 -4.23 -2.16
N MET A 51 9.78 -5.49 -1.74
CA MET A 51 10.76 -5.92 -0.75
C MET A 51 12.20 -5.76 -1.23
N MET A 52 12.49 -5.95 -2.51
CA MET A 52 13.84 -5.74 -3.06
C MET A 52 14.26 -4.27 -3.02
N ILE A 53 13.35 -3.37 -3.38
CA ILE A 53 13.63 -1.90 -3.43
C ILE A 53 13.74 -1.33 -2.02
N LEU A 54 12.86 -1.73 -1.11
CA LEU A 54 12.73 -1.13 0.22
C LEU A 54 13.48 -1.89 1.33
N GLY A 55 14.17 -2.98 0.97
CA GLY A 55 15.07 -3.67 1.90
C GLY A 55 14.45 -4.84 2.65
N GLY A 56 14.02 -5.86 1.96
CA GLY A 56 13.52 -7.13 2.53
C GLY A 56 14.06 -8.37 1.81
N SER A 57 15.09 -8.20 0.99
CA SER A 57 15.66 -9.28 0.17
C SER A 57 16.30 -10.43 0.97
N ASP A 58 16.69 -10.18 2.21
CA ASP A 58 17.21 -11.17 3.16
C ASP A 58 16.15 -12.22 3.55
N GLN A 59 14.88 -11.93 3.33
CA GLN A 59 13.78 -12.86 3.56
C GLN A 59 13.57 -13.85 2.41
N PHE A 60 14.27 -13.71 1.29
CA PHE A 60 14.13 -14.60 0.13
C PHE A 60 14.97 -15.87 0.24
N ALA A 61 14.42 -16.96 -0.31
CA ALA A 61 15.14 -18.21 -0.58
C ALA A 61 14.94 -18.57 -2.06
N LEU A 62 16.01 -18.42 -2.85
CA LEU A 62 15.97 -18.69 -4.27
C LEU A 62 16.05 -20.20 -4.52
N SER A 63 15.04 -20.75 -5.20
CA SER A 63 15.00 -22.17 -5.55
C SER A 63 15.98 -22.51 -6.66
N GLU A 64 16.73 -23.57 -6.47
CA GLU A 64 17.58 -24.18 -7.51
C GLU A 64 16.78 -25.14 -8.42
N TRP A 65 15.57 -25.52 -8.00
CA TRP A 65 14.71 -26.42 -8.76
C TRP A 65 13.77 -25.65 -9.69
N PRO A 66 13.53 -26.17 -10.89
CA PRO A 66 12.60 -25.55 -11.83
C PRO A 66 11.13 -25.67 -11.37
N ASP A 67 10.81 -26.69 -10.56
CA ASP A 67 9.50 -26.93 -9.97
C ASP A 67 9.63 -27.77 -8.68
N TYR A 68 8.49 -27.99 -8.00
CA TYR A 68 8.43 -28.75 -6.73
C TYR A 68 7.81 -30.14 -6.90
N ARG A 69 8.01 -30.81 -8.05
CA ARG A 69 7.47 -32.17 -8.29
C ARG A 69 8.29 -33.24 -7.57
N SER A 70 9.59 -33.05 -7.44
CA SER A 70 10.46 -33.98 -6.72
C SER A 70 10.25 -33.88 -5.19
N LYS A 71 10.51 -34.99 -4.49
CA LYS A 71 10.46 -35.02 -3.03
C LYS A 71 11.48 -34.05 -2.42
N ALA A 72 12.70 -34.06 -2.91
CA ALA A 72 13.77 -33.19 -2.44
C ALA A 72 13.44 -31.69 -2.58
N ALA A 73 12.84 -31.28 -3.72
CA ALA A 73 12.45 -29.89 -3.94
C ALA A 73 11.34 -29.45 -2.97
N ARG A 74 10.38 -30.33 -2.68
CA ARG A 74 9.32 -30.03 -1.68
C ARG A 74 9.88 -29.92 -0.28
N GLU A 75 10.71 -30.88 0.16
CA GLU A 75 11.33 -30.87 1.48
C GLU A 75 12.19 -29.61 1.69
N TRP A 76 12.94 -29.19 0.68
CA TRP A 76 13.70 -27.96 0.74
C TRP A 76 12.78 -26.73 0.86
N ARG A 77 11.77 -26.60 0.00
CA ARG A 77 10.80 -25.50 0.06
C ARG A 77 10.16 -25.41 1.46
N ASP A 78 9.62 -26.53 1.95
CA ASP A 78 8.93 -26.59 3.23
C ASP A 78 9.90 -26.18 4.37
N SER A 79 11.18 -26.61 4.31
CA SER A 79 12.21 -26.19 5.26
C SER A 79 12.51 -24.68 5.20
N GLN A 80 12.50 -24.05 4.03
CA GLN A 80 12.70 -22.61 3.91
C GLN A 80 11.49 -21.83 4.44
N GLU A 81 10.28 -22.30 4.13
CA GLU A 81 9.03 -21.71 4.61
C GLU A 81 8.90 -21.84 6.14
N GLU A 82 9.31 -22.97 6.74
CA GLU A 82 9.38 -23.15 8.20
C GLU A 82 10.35 -22.17 8.89
N GLN A 83 11.40 -21.75 8.18
CA GLN A 83 12.33 -20.71 8.63
C GLN A 83 11.79 -19.29 8.42
N GLY A 84 10.57 -19.14 7.92
CA GLY A 84 9.93 -17.85 7.61
C GLY A 84 10.47 -17.19 6.33
N LYS A 85 11.17 -17.95 5.46
CA LYS A 85 11.65 -17.44 4.17
C LYS A 85 10.56 -17.49 3.12
N ILE A 86 10.64 -16.55 2.19
CA ILE A 86 9.80 -16.49 0.98
C ILE A 86 10.53 -17.22 -0.13
N VAL A 87 9.97 -18.34 -0.55
CA VAL A 87 10.58 -19.16 -1.61
C VAL A 87 10.24 -18.59 -2.98
N ILE A 88 11.26 -18.34 -3.80
CA ILE A 88 11.17 -17.73 -5.12
C ILE A 88 11.78 -18.65 -6.18
N SER A 89 11.11 -18.80 -7.31
CA SER A 89 11.65 -19.52 -8.47
C SER A 89 12.69 -18.69 -9.24
N GLN A 90 13.54 -19.35 -10.03
CA GLN A 90 14.49 -18.67 -10.92
C GLN A 90 13.81 -17.73 -11.92
N ALA A 91 12.61 -18.09 -12.39
CA ALA A 91 11.85 -17.24 -13.31
C ALA A 91 11.37 -15.96 -12.61
N GLN A 92 10.76 -16.08 -11.43
CA GLN A 92 10.34 -14.93 -10.63
C GLN A 92 11.54 -14.03 -10.27
N TRP A 93 12.67 -14.61 -9.92
CA TRP A 93 13.88 -13.85 -9.63
C TRP A 93 14.32 -12.97 -10.80
N LYS A 94 14.37 -13.53 -12.02
CA LYS A 94 14.72 -12.77 -13.23
C LYS A 94 13.75 -11.61 -13.49
N ASP A 95 12.46 -11.86 -13.33
CA ASP A 95 11.44 -10.82 -13.51
C ASP A 95 11.62 -9.70 -12.48
N ILE A 96 11.86 -10.05 -11.20
CA ILE A 96 12.11 -9.09 -10.13
C ILE A 96 13.38 -8.29 -10.39
N GLU A 97 14.50 -8.96 -10.74
CA GLU A 97 15.77 -8.29 -11.06
C GLU A 97 15.59 -7.28 -12.19
N GLN A 98 14.80 -7.62 -13.22
CA GLN A 98 14.57 -6.70 -14.34
C GLN A 98 13.71 -5.51 -13.91
N ILE A 99 12.65 -5.73 -13.11
CA ILE A 99 11.81 -4.66 -12.56
C ILE A 99 12.68 -3.71 -11.72
N VAL A 100 13.46 -4.25 -10.79
CA VAL A 100 14.34 -3.46 -9.90
C VAL A 100 15.37 -2.69 -10.71
N THR A 101 16.04 -3.34 -11.66
CA THR A 101 17.03 -2.72 -12.56
C THR A 101 16.41 -1.53 -13.31
N ASN A 102 15.19 -1.68 -13.84
CA ASN A 102 14.53 -0.61 -14.57
C ASN A 102 14.10 0.56 -13.64
N ILE A 103 13.68 0.25 -12.40
CA ILE A 103 13.37 1.29 -11.40
C ILE A 103 14.64 2.08 -11.06
N GLU A 104 15.75 1.39 -10.76
CA GLU A 104 17.01 2.03 -10.36
C GLU A 104 17.68 2.79 -11.51
N ALA A 105 17.50 2.33 -12.75
CA ALA A 105 18.00 3.00 -13.95
C ALA A 105 17.15 4.22 -14.34
N HIS A 106 15.96 4.42 -13.75
CA HIS A 106 15.11 5.54 -14.11
C HIS A 106 15.77 6.88 -13.75
N PRO A 107 15.78 7.90 -14.64
CA PRO A 107 16.46 9.18 -14.42
C PRO A 107 16.10 9.89 -13.11
N HIS A 108 14.86 9.72 -12.65
CA HIS A 108 14.35 10.32 -11.42
C HIS A 108 14.43 9.40 -10.18
N PHE A 109 15.04 8.22 -10.30
CA PHE A 109 15.13 7.29 -9.16
C PHE A 109 15.78 7.93 -7.94
N LYS A 110 16.94 8.59 -8.13
CA LYS A 110 17.67 9.22 -7.03
C LYS A 110 16.89 10.34 -6.35
N GLU A 111 16.05 11.02 -7.11
CA GLU A 111 15.23 12.12 -6.59
C GLU A 111 14.04 11.61 -5.78
N TYR A 112 13.38 10.55 -6.23
CA TYR A 112 12.08 10.12 -5.68
C TYR A 112 12.12 8.82 -4.85
N LEU A 113 13.20 8.03 -4.95
CA LEU A 113 13.40 6.77 -4.19
C LEU A 113 14.85 6.59 -3.72
N GLY A 114 15.75 7.54 -4.00
CA GLY A 114 17.16 7.39 -3.66
C GLY A 114 17.44 7.51 -2.18
N LYS A 115 18.28 6.61 -1.67
CA LYS A 115 18.77 6.66 -0.29
C LYS A 115 19.63 7.90 -0.05
N GLY A 116 19.57 8.44 1.15
CA GLY A 116 20.35 9.61 1.53
C GLY A 116 19.91 10.20 2.86
N ASP A 117 20.51 11.32 3.23
CA ASP A 117 20.14 12.06 4.43
C ASP A 117 18.68 12.50 4.37
N LYS A 118 17.96 12.33 5.50
CA LYS A 118 16.53 12.66 5.62
C LYS A 118 15.59 11.84 4.73
N ALA A 119 16.06 10.70 4.18
CA ALA A 119 15.26 9.71 3.47
C ALA A 119 14.95 8.53 4.41
N PHE A 120 13.71 8.03 4.34
CA PHE A 120 13.20 6.96 5.19
C PHE A 120 12.43 5.97 4.31
N ASP A 121 12.81 4.70 4.41
CA ASP A 121 12.09 3.58 3.82
C ASP A 121 11.18 2.94 4.87
N GLU A 122 10.00 2.49 4.48
CA GLU A 122 9.07 1.73 5.34
C GLU A 122 8.76 2.45 6.67
N LEU A 123 8.67 3.80 6.67
CA LEU A 123 8.48 4.60 7.87
C LEU A 123 7.06 4.48 8.41
N GLU A 124 6.95 4.04 9.66
CA GLU A 124 5.69 4.07 10.39
C GLU A 124 5.32 5.49 10.82
N LEU A 125 4.13 5.92 10.45
CA LEU A 125 3.61 7.26 10.67
C LEU A 125 2.31 7.22 11.47
N TYR A 126 2.16 8.17 12.37
CA TYR A 126 0.98 8.29 13.24
C TYR A 126 0.57 9.75 13.36
N ALA A 127 -0.75 10.02 13.29
CA ALA A 127 -1.32 11.33 13.53
C ALA A 127 -2.77 11.22 14.02
N THR A 128 -3.31 12.35 14.45
CA THR A 128 -4.74 12.45 14.77
C THR A 128 -5.37 13.50 13.86
N ALA A 129 -6.47 13.14 13.19
CA ALA A 129 -7.27 14.04 12.37
C ALA A 129 -8.70 14.03 12.89
N ASP A 130 -9.23 15.18 13.25
CA ASP A 130 -10.58 15.36 13.82
C ASP A 130 -10.94 14.37 14.94
N GLY A 131 -9.98 14.07 15.81
CA GLY A 131 -10.14 13.15 16.93
C GLY A 131 -9.97 11.66 16.56
N VAL A 132 -9.84 11.31 15.29
CA VAL A 132 -9.57 9.95 14.83
C VAL A 132 -8.06 9.72 14.72
N LYS A 133 -7.57 8.67 15.40
CA LYS A 133 -6.17 8.28 15.34
C LYS A 133 -5.91 7.49 14.06
N LEU A 134 -4.93 7.94 13.30
CA LEU A 134 -4.54 7.40 12.01
C LEU A 134 -3.13 6.81 12.07
N ARG A 135 -2.89 5.79 11.26
CA ARG A 135 -1.56 5.22 11.03
C ARG A 135 -1.33 4.93 9.56
N GLY A 136 -0.06 4.94 9.18
CA GLY A 136 0.39 4.54 7.85
C GLY A 136 1.82 4.02 7.93
N LYS A 137 2.24 3.28 6.93
CA LYS A 137 3.61 2.86 6.72
C LYS A 137 3.97 3.28 5.30
N ALA A 138 4.72 4.39 5.20
CA ALA A 138 5.09 4.95 3.90
C ALA A 138 6.24 4.15 3.29
N ASP A 139 6.12 3.78 2.02
CA ASP A 139 7.16 3.05 1.31
C ASP A 139 8.47 3.84 1.28
N TYR A 140 8.38 5.10 0.88
CA TYR A 140 9.51 6.02 0.90
C TYR A 140 9.05 7.44 1.23
N LEU A 141 9.86 8.13 2.04
CA LEU A 141 9.63 9.51 2.41
C LEU A 141 10.96 10.24 2.56
N ARG A 142 11.08 11.44 1.95
CA ARG A 142 12.25 12.30 2.10
C ARG A 142 11.85 13.70 2.50
N LYS A 143 12.47 14.23 3.57
CA LYS A 143 12.31 15.63 4.00
C LYS A 143 13.24 16.53 3.21
N LEU A 144 12.67 17.57 2.60
CA LEU A 144 13.39 18.57 1.80
C LEU A 144 13.91 19.71 2.67
N ASP A 145 14.99 20.36 2.25
CA ASP A 145 15.54 21.54 2.94
C ASP A 145 14.59 22.73 2.90
N SER A 146 13.70 22.80 1.90
CA SER A 146 12.60 23.76 1.82
C SER A 146 11.55 23.61 2.93
N GLY A 147 11.58 22.48 3.65
CA GLY A 147 10.61 22.10 4.68
C GLY A 147 9.44 21.26 4.19
N GLY A 148 9.35 20.94 2.89
CA GLY A 148 8.38 20.03 2.32
C GLY A 148 8.80 18.56 2.39
N LEU A 149 8.01 17.68 1.79
CA LEU A 149 8.28 16.26 1.67
C LEU A 149 8.19 15.81 0.21
N ILE A 150 8.97 14.80 -0.12
CA ILE A 150 8.68 13.87 -1.22
C ILE A 150 8.21 12.57 -0.58
N ILE A 151 7.04 12.11 -0.98
CA ILE A 151 6.49 10.82 -0.58
C ILE A 151 6.34 10.01 -1.86
N THR A 152 6.91 8.81 -1.90
CA THR A 152 6.80 7.92 -3.06
C THR A 152 6.27 6.58 -2.61
N ASP A 153 5.27 6.09 -3.31
CA ASP A 153 4.64 4.80 -3.09
C ASP A 153 4.87 3.91 -4.32
N LEU A 154 5.40 2.73 -4.10
CA LEU A 154 5.72 1.78 -5.16
C LEU A 154 4.47 0.98 -5.53
N LYS A 155 4.10 1.00 -6.78
CA LYS A 155 3.00 0.22 -7.34
C LYS A 155 3.46 -0.65 -8.48
N THR A 156 2.92 -1.84 -8.54
CA THR A 156 3.15 -2.76 -9.65
C THR A 156 1.86 -3.07 -10.39
N THR A 157 1.95 -3.31 -11.68
CA THR A 157 0.79 -3.60 -12.51
C THR A 157 1.15 -4.39 -13.76
N ALA A 158 0.28 -5.31 -14.17
CA ALA A 158 0.33 -5.90 -15.51
C ALA A 158 -0.45 -5.05 -16.54
N GLN A 159 -1.13 -3.98 -16.10
CA GLN A 159 -1.98 -3.11 -16.94
C GLN A 159 -1.46 -1.69 -16.90
N PHE A 160 -0.25 -1.47 -17.43
CA PHE A 160 0.47 -0.22 -17.30
C PHE A 160 -0.27 0.97 -17.96
N ASP A 161 -0.79 0.79 -19.16
CA ASP A 161 -1.40 1.87 -19.94
C ASP A 161 -2.73 2.38 -19.35
N SER A 162 -3.44 1.55 -18.57
CA SER A 162 -4.70 1.92 -17.90
C SER A 162 -4.51 2.27 -16.41
N TRP A 163 -3.27 2.34 -15.93
CA TRP A 163 -2.99 2.51 -14.50
C TRP A 163 -3.55 3.81 -13.92
N SER A 164 -3.48 4.91 -14.68
CA SER A 164 -3.99 6.21 -14.21
C SER A 164 -5.50 6.16 -13.89
N SER A 165 -6.29 5.51 -14.75
CA SER A 165 -7.71 5.28 -14.47
C SER A 165 -7.91 4.35 -13.28
N LYS A 166 -7.12 3.27 -13.20
CA LYS A 166 -7.16 2.32 -12.09
C LYS A 166 -6.86 2.99 -10.75
N ALA A 167 -5.97 4.00 -10.71
CA ALA A 167 -5.60 4.71 -9.49
C ALA A 167 -6.82 5.34 -8.79
N TYR A 168 -7.77 5.91 -9.54
CA TYR A 168 -9.01 6.45 -8.98
C TYR A 168 -9.95 5.36 -8.46
N TYR A 169 -10.16 4.29 -9.22
CA TYR A 169 -11.03 3.17 -8.82
C TYR A 169 -10.46 2.37 -7.66
N SER A 170 -9.13 2.35 -7.53
CA SER A 170 -8.45 1.68 -6.42
C SER A 170 -8.32 2.56 -5.17
N HIS A 171 -8.90 3.76 -5.19
CA HIS A 171 -8.83 4.72 -4.08
C HIS A 171 -7.39 5.11 -3.69
N TYR A 172 -6.46 5.23 -4.67
CA TYR A 172 -5.10 5.70 -4.38
C TYR A 172 -5.05 7.19 -4.07
N ASP A 173 -6.08 7.96 -4.41
CA ASP A 173 -6.24 9.35 -4.03
C ASP A 173 -6.36 9.53 -2.50
N ILE A 174 -7.17 8.73 -1.83
CA ILE A 174 -7.20 8.75 -0.35
C ILE A 174 -5.89 8.25 0.26
N GLN A 175 -5.19 7.30 -0.39
CA GLN A 175 -3.87 6.88 0.07
C GLN A 175 -2.91 8.07 0.08
N ALA A 176 -2.84 8.81 -1.02
CA ALA A 176 -1.98 9.98 -1.15
C ALA A 176 -2.32 11.06 -0.10
N ALA A 177 -3.61 11.34 0.11
CA ALA A 177 -4.06 12.31 1.12
C ALA A 177 -3.70 11.87 2.55
N VAL A 178 -3.93 10.60 2.91
CA VAL A 178 -3.59 10.05 4.23
C VAL A 178 -2.10 10.11 4.49
N TYR A 179 -1.27 9.66 3.56
CA TYR A 179 0.18 9.65 3.77
C TYR A 179 0.79 11.05 3.76
N SER A 180 0.24 11.98 2.97
CA SER A 180 0.64 13.40 3.02
C SER A 180 0.33 14.00 4.38
N LEU A 181 -0.87 13.77 4.92
CA LEU A 181 -1.26 14.21 6.27
C LEU A 181 -0.35 13.60 7.34
N LEU A 182 -0.14 12.30 7.31
CA LEU A 182 0.67 11.59 8.30
C LEU A 182 2.14 12.02 8.26
N GLY A 183 2.72 12.13 7.06
CA GLY A 183 4.11 12.52 6.86
C GLY A 183 4.37 13.96 7.30
N THR A 184 3.49 14.88 6.92
CA THR A 184 3.62 16.30 7.32
C THR A 184 3.48 16.48 8.83
N ALA A 185 2.55 15.78 9.47
CA ALA A 185 2.39 15.81 10.92
C ALA A 185 3.60 15.20 11.65
N ALA A 186 4.05 14.02 11.23
CA ALA A 186 5.14 13.30 11.90
C ALA A 186 6.50 14.00 11.78
N LEU A 187 6.78 14.63 10.64
CA LEU A 187 8.06 15.27 10.37
C LEU A 187 8.03 16.80 10.49
N ASN A 188 6.93 17.37 10.98
CA ASN A 188 6.71 18.81 11.06
C ASN A 188 7.10 19.50 9.74
N ALA A 189 6.48 19.03 8.65
CA ALA A 189 6.74 19.52 7.31
C ALA A 189 5.62 20.45 6.82
N LYS A 190 5.89 21.18 5.75
CA LYS A 190 4.97 22.14 5.14
C LYS A 190 4.07 21.40 4.14
N PRO A 191 2.73 21.33 4.36
CA PRO A 191 1.83 20.64 3.45
C PRO A 191 1.88 21.17 2.01
N GLU A 192 1.96 22.49 1.86
CA GLU A 192 1.99 23.19 0.56
C GLU A 192 3.27 22.94 -0.26
N LEU A 193 4.31 22.38 0.37
CA LEU A 193 5.58 21.98 -0.27
C LEU A 193 5.75 20.46 -0.31
N THR A 194 4.69 19.72 0.02
CA THR A 194 4.71 18.24 0.03
C THR A 194 4.17 17.71 -1.29
N ASN A 195 4.94 16.82 -1.91
CA ASN A 195 4.60 16.20 -3.17
C ASN A 195 4.49 14.68 -3.01
N TYR A 196 3.48 14.11 -3.61
CA TYR A 196 3.24 12.67 -3.60
C TYR A 196 3.42 12.08 -5.00
N TYR A 197 4.15 10.99 -5.07
CA TYR A 197 4.44 10.28 -6.32
C TYR A 197 4.05 8.81 -6.19
N PHE A 198 3.64 8.24 -7.32
CA PHE A 198 3.61 6.80 -7.49
C PHE A 198 4.77 6.39 -8.39
N CYS A 199 5.61 5.47 -7.93
CA CYS A 199 6.54 4.75 -8.79
C CYS A 199 5.81 3.53 -9.33
N VAL A 200 5.39 3.57 -10.58
CA VAL A 200 4.61 2.51 -11.21
C VAL A 200 5.52 1.65 -12.07
N ALA A 201 5.59 0.35 -11.75
CA ALA A 201 6.40 -0.62 -12.46
C ALA A 201 5.52 -1.72 -13.07
N GLU A 202 5.76 -2.02 -14.35
CA GLU A 202 5.09 -3.10 -15.06
C GLU A 202 5.67 -4.45 -14.67
N THR A 203 4.79 -5.44 -14.42
CA THR A 203 5.21 -6.80 -13.99
C THR A 203 5.39 -7.79 -15.14
N ILE A 204 5.19 -7.33 -16.37
CA ILE A 204 5.38 -8.12 -17.59
C ILE A 204 6.34 -7.39 -18.54
N PRO A 205 7.05 -8.09 -19.44
CA PRO A 205 7.91 -7.44 -20.44
C PRO A 205 7.15 -6.36 -21.24
N PRO A 206 7.76 -5.18 -21.47
CA PRO A 206 9.16 -4.84 -21.28
C PRO A 206 9.50 -4.25 -19.89
N TYR A 207 8.65 -4.43 -18.86
CA TYR A 207 8.86 -3.94 -17.48
C TYR A 207 9.05 -2.43 -17.40
N ARG A 208 8.13 -1.67 -18.01
CA ARG A 208 8.15 -0.21 -18.03
C ARG A 208 8.06 0.36 -16.60
N VAL A 209 8.71 1.48 -16.39
CA VAL A 209 8.66 2.22 -15.11
C VAL A 209 8.35 3.67 -15.37
N GLN A 210 7.50 4.26 -14.53
CA GLN A 210 7.19 5.68 -14.57
C GLN A 210 6.93 6.23 -13.18
N PHE A 211 7.51 7.39 -12.86
CA PHE A 211 7.09 8.18 -11.71
C PHE A 211 5.94 9.09 -12.12
N MET A 212 4.84 9.01 -11.40
CA MET A 212 3.63 9.78 -11.64
C MET A 212 3.38 10.72 -10.46
N HIS A 213 3.47 12.02 -10.69
CA HIS A 213 3.14 13.04 -9.71
C HIS A 213 1.62 13.18 -9.58
N THR A 214 1.11 13.26 -8.36
CA THR A 214 -0.32 13.49 -8.12
C THR A 214 -0.68 14.95 -8.36
N SER A 215 -1.77 15.20 -9.08
CA SER A 215 -2.30 16.54 -9.25
C SER A 215 -2.98 17.06 -7.98
N LEU A 216 -3.23 18.35 -7.91
CA LEU A 216 -3.98 18.95 -6.81
C LEU A 216 -5.39 18.34 -6.71
N GLU A 217 -6.08 18.16 -7.84
CA GLU A 217 -7.43 17.58 -7.91
C GLU A 217 -7.45 16.14 -7.39
N PHE A 218 -6.37 15.38 -7.62
CA PHE A 218 -6.24 14.02 -7.11
C PHE A 218 -6.13 14.01 -5.58
N ILE A 219 -5.31 14.90 -5.02
CA ILE A 219 -5.17 15.05 -3.56
C ILE A 219 -6.48 15.54 -2.93
N GLU A 220 -7.13 16.56 -3.50
CA GLU A 220 -8.42 17.07 -3.01
C GLU A 220 -9.53 16.01 -3.05
N SER A 221 -9.55 15.16 -4.08
CA SER A 221 -10.44 13.99 -4.13
C SER A 221 -10.20 13.06 -2.95
N GLY A 222 -8.93 12.74 -2.68
CA GLY A 222 -8.53 11.92 -1.54
C GLY A 222 -8.91 12.53 -0.20
N GLU A 223 -8.75 13.84 -0.03
CA GLU A 223 -9.13 14.56 1.18
C GLU A 223 -10.64 14.55 1.43
N ARG A 224 -11.46 14.69 0.38
CA ARG A 224 -12.92 14.55 0.51
C ARG A 224 -13.32 13.16 0.98
N LYS A 225 -12.70 12.11 0.43
CA LYS A 225 -12.92 10.72 0.85
C LYS A 225 -12.42 10.47 2.27
N LEU A 226 -11.27 11.05 2.65
CA LEU A 226 -10.73 10.96 3.99
C LEU A 226 -11.69 11.57 5.02
N ARG A 227 -12.21 12.78 4.77
CA ARG A 227 -13.21 13.42 5.64
C ARG A 227 -14.44 12.53 5.81
N LYS A 228 -15.00 12.00 4.72
CA LYS A 228 -16.12 11.04 4.79
C LYS A 228 -15.80 9.85 5.68
N CYS A 229 -14.64 9.23 5.50
CA CYS A 229 -14.23 8.09 6.34
C CYS A 229 -14.08 8.48 7.81
N ILE A 230 -13.52 9.65 8.11
CA ILE A 230 -13.37 10.16 9.48
C ILE A 230 -14.74 10.35 10.13
N ASP A 231 -15.70 10.93 9.43
CA ASP A 231 -17.06 11.13 9.94
C ASP A 231 -17.76 9.81 10.24
N GLU A 232 -17.65 8.83 9.34
CA GLU A 232 -18.17 7.48 9.55
C GLU A 232 -17.50 6.77 10.73
N ILE A 233 -16.19 6.90 10.88
CA ILE A 233 -15.44 6.33 12.00
C ILE A 233 -15.89 6.97 13.32
N LYS A 234 -16.04 8.29 13.38
CA LYS A 234 -16.50 9.01 14.58
C LYS A 234 -17.90 8.56 15.01
N GLN A 235 -18.77 8.36 14.04
CA GLN A 235 -20.17 8.00 14.32
C GLN A 235 -20.33 6.51 14.64
N PHE A 236 -19.56 5.64 14.01
CA PHE A 236 -19.83 4.21 14.00
C PHE A 236 -18.63 3.30 14.32
N GLY A 237 -17.42 3.85 14.43
CA GLY A 237 -16.20 3.06 14.54
C GLY A 237 -16.11 2.16 15.78
N ASP A 238 -16.77 2.52 16.86
CA ASP A 238 -16.75 1.75 18.13
C ASP A 238 -17.95 0.81 18.27
N ARG A 239 -18.97 0.93 17.40
CA ARG A 239 -20.18 0.10 17.52
C ARG A 239 -19.91 -1.38 17.18
N GLU A 240 -20.85 -2.24 17.59
CA GLU A 240 -20.90 -3.60 17.05
C GLU A 240 -21.37 -3.57 15.59
N PRO A 241 -20.64 -4.23 14.67
CA PRO A 241 -21.02 -4.24 13.26
C PRO A 241 -22.33 -5.00 13.05
N SER A 242 -23.19 -4.46 12.19
CA SER A 242 -24.46 -5.08 11.80
C SER A 242 -24.52 -5.22 10.29
N PHE A 243 -24.79 -6.43 9.82
CA PHE A 243 -25.01 -6.72 8.39
C PHE A 243 -26.50 -6.87 8.07
N LEU A 244 -27.38 -6.66 9.05
CA LEU A 244 -28.81 -6.66 8.86
C LEU A 244 -29.24 -5.23 8.50
N LEU A 245 -29.55 -5.00 7.23
CA LEU A 245 -30.11 -3.76 6.75
C LEU A 245 -31.60 -3.75 7.13
N GLN A 246 -32.01 -2.80 7.96
CA GLN A 246 -33.38 -2.69 8.44
C GLN A 246 -34.31 -1.95 7.47
N GLU A 247 -33.73 -1.24 6.51
CA GLU A 247 -34.47 -0.47 5.52
C GLU A 247 -34.90 -1.36 4.35
N VAL A 248 -36.18 -1.29 4.01
CA VAL A 248 -36.68 -1.83 2.74
C VAL A 248 -36.45 -0.76 1.69
N ILE A 249 -35.56 -1.06 0.72
CA ILE A 249 -35.32 -0.17 -0.42
C ILE A 249 -36.26 -0.56 -1.54
N GLU A 250 -37.07 0.38 -1.98
CA GLU A 250 -37.86 0.22 -3.21
C GLU A 250 -36.93 0.41 -4.41
N LEU A 251 -36.81 -0.62 -5.25
CA LEU A 251 -36.06 -0.53 -6.49
C LEU A 251 -36.88 0.30 -7.48
N GLY A 252 -36.58 1.56 -7.58
CA GLY A 252 -37.13 2.45 -8.58
C GLY A 252 -36.38 2.35 -9.91
N ASP A 253 -36.94 2.95 -10.98
CA ASP A 253 -36.28 3.08 -12.27
C ASP A 253 -34.97 3.85 -12.13
N TYR A 254 -33.86 3.14 -12.16
CA TYR A 254 -32.55 3.76 -12.42
C TYR A 254 -32.48 4.03 -13.92
N SER A 255 -33.04 5.13 -14.37
CA SER A 255 -32.68 5.71 -15.65
C SER A 255 -31.24 6.18 -15.53
N LEU A 256 -30.34 5.42 -16.17
CA LEU A 256 -28.93 5.76 -16.37
C LEU A 256 -28.77 7.04 -17.18
#